data_eaf8e5ab8bf6eefdea07bdfec0b3d036
#
_entry.id   eaf8e5ab8bf6eefdea07bdfec0b3d036
#
_cell.length_a   1.000
_cell.length_b   1.000
_cell.length_c   1.000
_cell.angle_alpha   90.00
_cell.angle_beta   90.00
_cell.angle_gamma   90.00
#
_symmetry.space_group_name_H-M   'P 1'
#
loop_
_entity.id
_entity.type
_entity.pdbx_description
1 polymer ?
#
loop_
_entity_poly.entity_id
_entity_poly.type
_entity_poly.pdbx_seq_one_letter_code
_entity_poly.pdbx_strand_id
1 'polypeptide(L)'
;MANPHARGELERVDWQVAGIGRIPCKVAEGLWPGQFSVTIEFEFKGQRERLRTLAHDSDVYLYGERPSGDRLVDGEIRVRVLGKLDGGVLVRLPQETLNSGPNIVVPKSLVRGEIRELIPSG
;
A
#
# COMPACT_ATOMS: atom_id res chain seq x y z
N MET A 1 16.64 4.80 -10.00
CA MET A 1 16.77 4.43 -8.61
C MET A 1 16.53 2.95 -8.42
N ALA A 2 17.34 2.32 -7.62
CA ALA A 2 17.14 0.89 -7.37
C ALA A 2 15.83 0.67 -6.63
N ASN A 3 15.08 -0.31 -7.08
CA ASN A 3 13.86 -0.73 -6.41
C ASN A 3 14.22 -1.27 -5.02
N PRO A 4 13.70 -0.68 -3.91
CA PRO A 4 13.98 -1.19 -2.58
C PRO A 4 13.47 -2.61 -2.36
N HIS A 5 12.70 -3.14 -3.30
CA HIS A 5 12.15 -4.48 -3.24
C HIS A 5 12.82 -5.40 -4.24
N ALA A 6 14.07 -5.11 -4.57
CA ALA A 6 14.89 -5.99 -5.37
C ALA A 6 15.03 -7.35 -4.66
N ARG A 7 15.40 -8.37 -5.44
CA ARG A 7 15.43 -9.74 -4.95
C ARG A 7 16.22 -9.93 -3.65
N GLY A 8 17.36 -9.27 -3.50
CA GLY A 8 18.15 -9.34 -2.28
C GLY A 8 17.44 -8.75 -1.08
N GLU A 9 16.61 -7.73 -1.30
CA GLU A 9 15.82 -7.15 -0.22
C GLU A 9 14.75 -8.13 0.26
N LEU A 10 14.10 -8.82 -0.66
CA LEU A 10 13.06 -9.78 -0.30
C LEU A 10 13.60 -10.94 0.53
N GLU A 11 14.85 -11.31 0.35
CA GLU A 11 15.47 -12.37 1.15
C GLU A 11 15.61 -12.00 2.62
N ARG A 12 15.55 -10.71 2.95
CA ARG A 12 15.64 -10.22 4.32
C ARG A 12 14.29 -9.97 4.95
N VAL A 13 13.21 -10.28 4.26
CA VAL A 13 11.86 -10.08 4.79
C VAL A 13 11.58 -11.06 5.91
N ASP A 14 11.05 -10.54 6.99
CA ASP A 14 10.54 -11.36 8.09
C ASP A 14 9.12 -11.82 7.73
N TRP A 15 9.00 -13.05 7.33
CA TRP A 15 7.74 -13.64 6.87
C TRP A 15 6.79 -14.04 7.99
N GLN A 16 7.08 -13.64 9.21
CA GLN A 16 6.20 -13.93 10.35
C GLN A 16 4.95 -13.08 10.37
N VAL A 17 4.89 -12.05 9.52
CA VAL A 17 3.73 -11.18 9.45
C VAL A 17 3.05 -11.36 8.11
N ALA A 18 1.76 -11.59 8.16
CA ALA A 18 0.95 -11.69 6.95
C ALA A 18 -0.47 -11.27 7.25
N GLY A 19 -1.24 -10.95 6.20
CA GLY A 19 -2.63 -10.61 6.35
C GLY A 19 -3.10 -9.62 5.31
N ILE A 20 -4.27 -9.07 5.55
CA ILE A 20 -4.86 -8.03 4.73
C ILE A 20 -4.92 -6.77 5.58
N GLY A 21 -4.47 -5.66 5.02
CA GLY A 21 -4.54 -4.37 5.68
C GLY A 21 -5.09 -3.31 4.75
N ARG A 22 -5.14 -2.09 5.24
CA ARG A 22 -5.57 -0.92 4.48
C ARG A 22 -4.62 0.22 4.75
N ILE A 23 -4.35 1.00 3.73
CA ILE A 23 -3.47 2.16 3.83
C ILE A 23 -4.27 3.41 3.48
N PRO A 24 -4.24 4.46 4.32
CA PRO A 24 -4.89 5.72 3.98
C PRO A 24 -4.33 6.30 2.69
N CYS A 25 -5.20 6.84 1.87
CA CYS A 25 -4.80 7.35 0.58
C CYS A 25 -5.74 8.46 0.11
N LYS A 26 -5.32 9.15 -0.95
CA LYS A 26 -6.17 10.07 -1.70
C LYS A 26 -6.64 9.36 -2.96
N VAL A 27 -7.91 9.51 -3.27
CA VAL A 27 -8.56 8.80 -4.36
C VAL A 27 -9.14 9.79 -5.35
N ALA A 28 -8.87 9.56 -6.62
CA ALA A 28 -9.45 10.34 -7.72
C ALA A 28 -10.10 9.39 -8.71
N GLU A 29 -10.89 9.94 -9.63
CA GLU A 29 -11.45 9.15 -10.72
C GLU A 29 -10.32 8.54 -11.54
N GLY A 30 -10.49 7.28 -11.94
CA GLY A 30 -9.60 6.64 -12.87
C GLY A 30 -9.98 6.91 -14.31
N LEU A 31 -9.24 6.31 -15.22
CA LEU A 31 -9.49 6.45 -16.66
C LEU A 31 -10.68 5.61 -17.13
N TRP A 32 -11.04 4.59 -16.40
CA TRP A 32 -12.07 3.63 -16.77
C TRP A 32 -13.11 3.50 -15.66
N PRO A 33 -14.36 3.18 -15.99
CA PRO A 33 -15.37 2.88 -14.98
C PRO A 33 -14.90 1.76 -14.06
N GLY A 34 -15.16 1.90 -12.77
CA GLY A 34 -14.75 0.92 -11.77
C GLY A 34 -13.28 0.97 -11.37
N GLN A 35 -12.55 1.98 -11.82
CA GLN A 35 -11.15 2.17 -11.51
C GLN A 35 -10.91 3.53 -10.88
N PHE A 36 -10.04 3.58 -9.89
CA PHE A 36 -9.61 4.82 -9.25
C PHE A 36 -8.12 5.04 -9.45
N SER A 37 -7.74 6.32 -9.45
CA SER A 37 -6.34 6.71 -9.31
C SER A 37 -6.09 6.97 -7.83
N VAL A 38 -5.08 6.33 -7.28
CA VAL A 38 -4.79 6.35 -5.84
C VAL A 38 -3.41 6.93 -5.61
N THR A 39 -3.33 7.88 -4.67
CA THR A 39 -2.05 8.47 -4.23
C THR A 39 -1.85 8.13 -2.76
N ILE A 40 -0.70 7.54 -2.45
CA ILE A 40 -0.30 7.20 -1.09
C ILE A 40 0.89 8.08 -0.74
N GLU A 41 0.79 8.81 0.37
CA GLU A 41 1.88 9.65 0.85
C GLU A 41 2.22 9.25 2.28
N PHE A 42 3.51 9.11 2.55
CA PHE A 42 3.98 8.77 3.90
C PHE A 42 5.43 9.20 4.06
N GLU A 43 5.87 9.21 5.31
CA GLU A 43 7.24 9.47 5.65
C GLU A 43 7.84 8.20 6.23
N PHE A 44 9.00 7.81 5.71
CA PHE A 44 9.69 6.61 6.16
C PHE A 44 11.18 6.85 6.20
N LYS A 45 11.79 6.62 7.37
CA LYS A 45 13.22 6.83 7.60
C LYS A 45 13.68 8.24 7.22
N GLY A 46 12.86 9.23 7.56
CA GLY A 46 13.18 10.62 7.30
C GLY A 46 12.97 11.08 5.88
N GLN A 47 12.45 10.22 5.01
CA GLN A 47 12.17 10.57 3.64
C GLN A 47 10.67 10.55 3.39
N ARG A 48 10.23 11.57 2.64
CA ARG A 48 8.84 11.64 2.22
C ARG A 48 8.65 10.88 0.92
N GLU A 49 7.70 9.96 0.94
CA GLU A 49 7.38 9.13 -0.21
C GLU A 49 6.00 9.47 -0.73
N ARG A 50 5.88 9.46 -2.05
CA ARG A 50 4.60 9.65 -2.72
C ARG A 50 4.50 8.64 -3.85
N LEU A 51 3.48 7.79 -3.75
CA LEU A 51 3.27 6.71 -4.71
C LEU A 51 1.91 6.88 -5.37
N ARG A 52 1.87 6.63 -6.66
CA ARG A 52 0.61 6.66 -7.41
C ARG A 52 0.38 5.30 -8.04
N THR A 53 -0.84 4.82 -7.92
CA THR A 53 -1.24 3.54 -8.48
C THR A 53 -2.69 3.62 -8.96
N LEU A 54 -3.10 2.61 -9.67
CA LEU A 54 -4.49 2.41 -10.05
C LEU A 54 -5.07 1.30 -9.19
N ALA A 55 -6.35 1.34 -8.93
CA ALA A 55 -7.00 0.28 -8.18
C ALA A 55 -8.45 0.14 -8.63
N HIS A 56 -8.96 -1.08 -8.58
CA HIS A 56 -10.38 -1.32 -8.76
C HIS A 56 -11.14 -0.73 -7.58
N ASP A 57 -12.36 -0.29 -7.82
CA ASP A 57 -13.19 0.27 -6.75
C ASP A 57 -13.43 -0.74 -5.63
N SER A 58 -13.40 -2.04 -5.93
CA SER A 58 -13.53 -3.09 -4.90
C SER A 58 -12.33 -3.16 -3.95
N ASP A 59 -11.21 -2.57 -4.30
CA ASP A 59 -10.01 -2.55 -3.46
C ASP A 59 -9.84 -1.22 -2.71
N VAL A 60 -10.80 -0.31 -2.83
CA VAL A 60 -10.74 1.01 -2.23
C VAL A 60 -11.96 1.23 -1.35
N TYR A 61 -11.72 1.71 -0.13
CA TYR A 61 -12.77 2.07 0.83
C TYR A 61 -12.83 3.59 0.91
N LEU A 62 -13.96 4.17 0.55
CA LEU A 62 -14.15 5.62 0.61
C LEU A 62 -14.80 5.99 1.93
N TYR A 63 -14.33 7.07 2.54
CA TYR A 63 -14.90 7.55 3.80
C TYR A 63 -16.21 8.31 3.59
N GLY A 64 -16.44 8.79 2.40
CA GLY A 64 -17.63 9.57 2.08
C GLY A 64 -17.98 9.48 0.61
N GLU A 65 -18.12 10.64 -0.02
CA GLU A 65 -18.51 10.72 -1.43
C GLU A 65 -17.48 10.10 -2.36
N ARG A 66 -17.96 9.65 -3.49
CA ARG A 66 -17.07 9.19 -4.56
C ARG A 66 -16.35 10.40 -5.19
N PRO A 67 -15.11 10.21 -5.66
CA PRO A 67 -14.42 11.28 -6.36
C PRO A 67 -15.10 11.59 -7.68
N SER A 68 -15.03 12.84 -8.11
CA SER A 68 -15.56 13.25 -9.40
C SER A 68 -14.66 14.33 -9.99
N GLY A 69 -14.39 14.25 -11.29
CA GLY A 69 -13.49 15.18 -11.95
C GLY A 69 -12.11 15.17 -11.34
N ASP A 70 -11.58 16.36 -11.07
CA ASP A 70 -10.24 16.50 -10.47
C ASP A 70 -10.26 16.46 -8.94
N ARG A 71 -11.41 16.22 -8.35
CA ARG A 71 -11.55 16.24 -6.91
C ARG A 71 -10.97 14.98 -6.29
N LEU A 72 -10.05 15.18 -5.36
CA LEU A 72 -9.51 14.11 -4.54
C LEU A 72 -10.38 13.90 -3.30
N VAL A 73 -10.58 12.68 -2.92
CA VAL A 73 -11.29 12.34 -1.68
C VAL A 73 -10.44 11.40 -0.85
N ASP A 74 -10.71 11.35 0.45
CA ASP A 74 -10.01 10.47 1.36
C ASP A 74 -10.59 9.07 1.30
N GLY A 75 -9.71 8.09 1.40
CA GLY A 75 -10.09 6.70 1.43
C GLY A 75 -8.95 5.83 1.91
N GLU A 76 -9.12 4.53 1.76
CA GLU A 76 -8.09 3.54 2.09
C GLU A 76 -8.00 2.52 0.97
N ILE A 77 -6.79 2.15 0.62
CA ILE A 77 -6.55 1.09 -0.35
C ILE A 77 -6.24 -0.22 0.38
N ARG A 78 -6.86 -1.29 -0.10
CA ARG A 78 -6.61 -2.63 0.42
C ARG A 78 -5.24 -3.10 -0.02
N VAL A 79 -4.47 -3.67 0.91
CA VAL A 79 -3.15 -4.19 0.63
C VAL A 79 -2.98 -5.57 1.26
N ARG A 80 -2.06 -6.34 0.69
CA ARG A 80 -1.64 -7.59 1.31
C ARG A 80 -0.37 -7.33 2.09
N VAL A 81 -0.36 -7.72 3.36
CA VAL A 81 0.84 -7.63 4.19
C VAL A 81 1.68 -8.87 3.95
N LEU A 82 2.92 -8.68 3.50
CA LEU A 82 3.80 -9.79 3.15
C LEU A 82 4.79 -10.11 4.27
N GLY A 83 5.24 -9.12 5.03
CA GLY A 83 6.20 -9.35 6.09
C GLY A 83 6.79 -8.06 6.62
N LYS A 84 7.80 -8.19 7.47
CA LYS A 84 8.56 -7.05 7.99
C LYS A 84 9.86 -6.89 7.22
N LEU A 85 10.25 -5.66 6.98
CA LEU A 85 11.49 -5.36 6.27
C LEU A 85 12.02 -4.02 6.72
N ASP A 86 13.26 -4.01 7.23
CA ASP A 86 14.01 -2.79 7.58
C ASP A 86 13.24 -1.81 8.48
N GLY A 87 12.55 -2.31 9.50
CA GLY A 87 11.81 -1.46 10.42
C GLY A 87 10.44 -1.03 9.90
N GLY A 88 10.05 -1.50 8.75
CA GLY A 88 8.74 -1.25 8.17
C GLY A 88 8.00 -2.53 7.88
N VAL A 89 6.98 -2.43 7.06
CA VAL A 89 6.15 -3.55 6.64
C VAL A 89 6.16 -3.58 5.12
N LEU A 90 6.46 -4.75 4.57
CA LEU A 90 6.37 -4.98 3.14
C LEU A 90 4.92 -5.31 2.81
N VAL A 91 4.33 -4.52 1.94
CA VAL A 91 2.96 -4.73 1.49
C VAL A 91 2.91 -4.82 -0.02
N ARG A 92 1.91 -5.54 -0.51
CA ARG A 92 1.64 -5.64 -1.94
C ARG A 92 0.37 -4.87 -2.25
N LEU A 93 0.48 -3.93 -3.17
CA LEU A 93 -0.63 -3.17 -3.70
C LEU A 93 -1.40 -4.02 -4.72
N PRO A 94 -2.69 -3.73 -4.96
CA PRO A 94 -3.46 -4.46 -5.98
C PRO A 94 -2.88 -4.35 -7.38
N GLN A 95 -2.23 -3.23 -7.69
CA GLN A 95 -1.58 -3.00 -8.98
C GLN A 95 -0.24 -2.34 -8.79
N GLU A 96 0.58 -2.37 -9.82
CA GLU A 96 1.89 -1.72 -9.80
C GLU A 96 1.75 -0.20 -9.65
N THR A 97 2.69 0.39 -8.95
CA THR A 97 2.80 1.83 -8.91
C THR A 97 3.44 2.33 -10.21
N LEU A 98 3.32 3.64 -10.45
CA LEU A 98 3.92 4.24 -11.62
C LEU A 98 5.45 4.31 -11.54
N ASN A 99 6.00 4.21 -10.34
CA ASN A 99 7.43 4.41 -10.08
C ASN A 99 8.16 3.11 -9.71
N SER A 100 7.44 2.11 -9.25
CA SER A 100 8.05 0.85 -8.84
C SER A 100 7.01 -0.26 -8.95
N GLY A 101 7.42 -1.47 -8.66
CA GLY A 101 6.52 -2.61 -8.70
C GLY A 101 5.41 -2.54 -7.64
N PRO A 102 4.61 -3.59 -7.52
CA PRO A 102 3.47 -3.60 -6.60
C PRO A 102 3.86 -3.73 -5.13
N ASN A 103 5.09 -4.11 -4.83
CA ASN A 103 5.54 -4.30 -3.46
C ASN A 103 6.25 -3.05 -2.96
N ILE A 104 5.81 -2.55 -1.81
CA ILE A 104 6.40 -1.35 -1.20
C ILE A 104 6.61 -1.59 0.28
N VAL A 105 7.58 -0.88 0.86
CA VAL A 105 7.80 -0.88 2.31
C VAL A 105 7.22 0.40 2.88
N VAL A 106 6.40 0.26 3.90
CA VAL A 106 5.74 1.39 4.56
C VAL A 106 5.94 1.28 6.07
N PRO A 107 5.81 2.40 6.82
CA PRO A 107 5.80 2.31 8.27
C PRO A 107 4.65 1.42 8.75
N LYS A 108 4.89 0.65 9.78
CA LYS A 108 3.85 -0.20 10.35
C LYS A 108 2.62 0.61 10.76
N SER A 109 2.83 1.81 11.28
CA SER A 109 1.74 2.69 11.71
C SER A 109 0.81 3.13 10.58
N LEU A 110 1.26 3.02 9.33
CA LEU A 110 0.46 3.40 8.18
C LEU A 110 -0.57 2.32 7.84
N VAL A 111 -0.29 1.06 8.16
CA VAL A 111 -1.16 -0.05 7.82
C VAL A 111 -2.23 -0.21 8.89
N ARG A 112 -3.49 -0.18 8.48
CA ARG A 112 -4.65 -0.34 9.35
C ARG A 112 -5.31 -1.68 9.07
N GLY A 113 -6.03 -2.20 10.07
CA GLY A 113 -6.71 -3.47 9.97
C GLY A 113 -5.92 -4.59 10.62
N GLU A 114 -6.35 -5.82 10.41
CA GLU A 114 -5.71 -6.96 11.04
C GLU A 114 -4.40 -7.31 10.37
N ILE A 115 -3.31 -7.18 11.11
CA ILE A 115 -2.04 -7.76 10.73
C ILE A 115 -1.88 -9.00 11.60
N ARG A 116 -1.85 -10.16 10.97
CA ARG A 116 -1.65 -11.41 11.70
C ARG A 116 -0.19 -11.77 11.64
N GLU A 117 0.35 -12.12 12.78
CA GLU A 117 1.68 -12.72 12.83
C GLU A 117 1.53 -14.21 12.55
N LEU A 118 2.27 -14.67 11.55
CA LEU A 118 2.32 -16.09 11.23
C LEU A 118 3.34 -16.80 12.07
N ILE A 119 3.52 -16.37 13.27
CA ILE A 119 4.49 -17.01 14.11
C ILE A 119 4.00 -18.38 14.47
N PRO A 120 4.76 -19.38 14.15
CA PRO A 120 4.57 -20.62 14.86
C PRO A 120 4.87 -20.27 16.30
N SER A 121 3.87 -20.07 17.07
CA SER A 121 4.02 -19.90 18.50
C SER A 121 4.74 -21.15 18.96
N GLY A 122 5.95 -21.05 18.83
CA GLY A 122 6.82 -22.14 19.29
C GLY A 122 6.74 -22.24 20.65
#